data_859598c41a737e48d65f1a2ac867fdd9
#
_entry.id   859598c41a737e48d65f1a2ac867fdd9
#
_cell.length_a   1.000
_cell.length_b   1.000
_cell.length_c   1.000
_cell.angle_alpha   90.00
_cell.angle_beta   90.00
_cell.angle_gamma   90.00
#
_symmetry.space_group_name_H-M   'P 1'
#
loop_
_entity.id
_entity.type
_entity.pdbx_description
1 polymer ?
#
loop_
_entity_poly.entity_id
_entity_poly.type
_entity_poly.pdbx_seq_one_letter_code
_entity_poly.pdbx_strand_id
1 'polypeptide(L)'
;MRSPYYCNINGKFGLGAYEKPDFPALSDLLSHMDRLGVWQTVAYHSNARDLHPVFGNRFLLEDIEKTPGAKERVIPAFAACPAMLVGRGEMEHLISHLADGSVGVVVIFPITNRFRMVEYRRVFDKIKAYKPVIMMDVTELTSEDEEDLAAIAKDYPELKFVLKQVMWWQYSRVFDLLHRADNIYCDISWLHTRDAITFIAQDVAPERIVFGTGYKSHAAAAIAALSHAKMPQAEKDACAYDNFVNLLPEPVKSKVIANRKSIDDQIHNRFWKKLMDEKPLDDVLVIDAHTHIGPFARSWYIPENEIEDQIATMKQEMEKFGIDKFVSQPETALFGQPIEGNRMVEACIDDRERFRGNLVFNPIYSELYTEELLDEFFKGGYYCGFKLCPEYLGVPIENPCYNIVWEYANKHHMHILFHSWEGHCATAKQIAAIAKNYPNATFIIGHTGGGTEGRRESEKIAQDPQYSNCVFEFCGTFTTDVCWEDSFKYIDYKRVVYGTDTVVHEIAWELGRLLSLDIPEEWIEEILGNNMQKILDKTVLPV
;
A
#
# COMPACT_ATOMS: atom_id res chain seq x y z
N MET A 1 -12.91 -0.32 16.15
CA MET A 1 -12.58 0.96 16.86
C MET A 1 -11.08 1.16 16.91
N ARG A 2 -10.64 2.42 16.94
CA ARG A 2 -9.22 2.79 17.04
C ARG A 2 -8.61 2.32 18.37
N SER A 3 -7.37 1.83 18.32
CA SER A 3 -6.62 1.42 19.52
C SER A 3 -6.14 2.65 20.32
N PRO A 4 -6.05 2.54 21.66
CA PRO A 4 -5.65 3.66 22.51
C PRO A 4 -4.16 3.99 22.46
N TYR A 5 -3.33 3.02 22.05
CA TYR A 5 -1.88 3.15 21.96
C TYR A 5 -1.38 2.58 20.64
N TYR A 6 -0.37 3.23 20.07
CA TYR A 6 0.34 2.77 18.88
C TYR A 6 1.85 2.86 19.09
N CYS A 7 2.58 1.83 18.62
CA CYS A 7 4.03 1.84 18.53
C CYS A 7 4.41 1.61 17.06
N ASN A 8 4.79 2.68 16.36
CA ASN A 8 5.25 2.59 14.98
C ASN A 8 6.62 1.91 14.91
N ILE A 9 6.79 0.90 14.06
CA ILE A 9 8.10 0.25 13.88
C ILE A 9 8.85 0.70 12.62
N ASN A 10 8.29 1.62 11.84
CA ASN A 10 8.82 2.03 10.54
C ASN A 10 9.45 3.42 10.51
N GLY A 11 9.90 3.94 11.65
CA GLY A 11 10.56 5.23 11.69
C GLY A 11 11.88 5.21 10.93
N LYS A 12 11.96 6.04 9.86
CA LYS A 12 13.17 6.33 9.09
C LYS A 12 13.22 7.83 8.87
N PHE A 13 14.35 8.45 9.14
CA PHE A 13 14.53 9.89 8.93
C PHE A 13 15.98 10.21 8.57
N GLY A 14 16.20 11.48 8.18
CA GLY A 14 17.53 11.97 7.79
C GLY A 14 17.75 11.91 6.28
N LEU A 15 18.66 12.72 5.78
CA LEU A 15 19.00 12.77 4.37
C LEU A 15 19.71 11.49 3.95
N GLY A 16 19.16 10.80 2.96
CA GLY A 16 19.67 9.56 2.38
C GLY A 16 20.34 9.78 1.04
N ALA A 17 20.99 8.73 0.52
CA ALA A 17 21.72 8.77 -0.75
C ALA A 17 20.87 8.34 -1.96
N TYR A 18 19.89 7.45 -1.75
CA TYR A 18 19.20 6.77 -2.85
C TYR A 18 17.82 7.33 -3.17
N GLU A 19 17.23 8.05 -2.22
CA GLU A 19 15.89 8.62 -2.37
C GLU A 19 15.75 9.91 -1.54
N LYS A 20 14.83 10.77 -1.93
CA LYS A 20 14.39 11.87 -1.06
C LYS A 20 13.71 11.26 0.17
N PRO A 21 14.08 11.66 1.39
CA PRO A 21 13.45 11.11 2.57
C PRO A 21 12.05 11.72 2.78
N ASP A 22 11.10 10.90 3.23
CA ASP A 22 9.81 11.39 3.74
C ASP A 22 9.98 12.39 4.89
N PHE A 23 10.99 12.14 5.73
CA PHE A 23 11.28 12.92 6.93
C PHE A 23 12.75 13.33 6.95
N PRO A 24 13.11 14.53 6.46
CA PRO A 24 14.49 15.04 6.50
C PRO A 24 15.07 15.18 7.91
N ALA A 25 14.25 15.43 8.92
CA ALA A 25 14.63 15.51 10.31
C ALA A 25 13.76 14.63 11.21
N LEU A 26 14.26 14.29 12.40
CA LEU A 26 13.50 13.53 13.41
C LEU A 26 12.23 14.28 13.85
N SER A 27 12.28 15.61 13.94
CA SER A 27 11.11 16.45 14.24
C SER A 27 9.98 16.29 13.21
N ASP A 28 10.31 16.09 11.93
CA ASP A 28 9.30 15.91 10.87
C ASP A 28 8.58 14.57 11.03
N LEU A 29 9.33 13.50 11.35
CA LEU A 29 8.77 12.20 11.68
C LEU A 29 7.85 12.29 12.90
N LEU A 30 8.28 12.94 13.99
CA LEU A 30 7.49 13.07 15.20
C LEU A 30 6.22 13.91 14.97
N SER A 31 6.29 14.95 14.16
CA SER A 31 5.12 15.77 13.78
C SER A 31 4.12 14.97 12.96
N HIS A 32 4.59 14.15 12.01
CA HIS A 32 3.72 13.25 11.26
C HIS A 32 3.03 12.22 12.18
N MET A 33 3.76 11.67 13.13
CA MET A 33 3.19 10.75 14.12
C MET A 33 2.14 11.40 15.01
N ASP A 34 2.37 12.66 15.42
CA ASP A 34 1.37 13.43 16.20
C ASP A 34 0.08 13.60 15.40
N ARG A 35 0.19 13.91 14.10
CA ARG A 35 -0.97 14.01 13.21
C ARG A 35 -1.76 12.70 13.16
N LEU A 36 -1.08 11.55 13.16
CA LEU A 36 -1.72 10.23 13.12
C LEU A 36 -2.15 9.73 14.52
N GLY A 37 -1.84 10.44 15.60
CA GLY A 37 -2.10 9.99 16.97
C GLY A 37 -1.24 8.79 17.39
N VAL A 38 0.01 8.75 16.96
CA VAL A 38 0.99 7.71 17.26
C VAL A 38 2.09 8.30 18.15
N TRP A 39 2.20 7.83 19.41
CA TRP A 39 3.13 8.44 20.35
C TRP A 39 4.55 7.92 20.22
N GLN A 40 4.76 6.61 20.10
CA GLN A 40 6.09 6.00 20.09
C GLN A 40 6.47 5.43 18.73
N THR A 41 7.78 5.48 18.43
CA THR A 41 8.32 4.91 17.20
C THR A 41 9.67 4.24 17.44
N VAL A 42 9.88 3.10 16.82
CA VAL A 42 11.23 2.62 16.50
C VAL A 42 11.76 3.47 15.37
N ALA A 43 12.99 3.95 15.46
CA ALA A 43 13.57 4.74 14.38
C ALA A 43 15.05 4.44 14.15
N TYR A 44 15.47 4.57 12.88
CA TYR A 44 16.86 4.59 12.46
C TYR A 44 17.13 5.80 11.56
N HIS A 45 18.40 6.25 11.53
CA HIS A 45 18.81 7.34 10.64
C HIS A 45 19.19 6.77 9.26
N SER A 46 18.75 7.40 8.16
CA SER A 46 18.96 6.94 6.77
C SER A 46 20.44 6.63 6.46
N ASN A 47 21.36 7.42 7.00
CA ASN A 47 22.79 7.19 6.80
C ASN A 47 23.30 5.86 7.41
N ALA A 48 22.54 5.23 8.29
CA ALA A 48 22.89 3.90 8.79
C ALA A 48 22.79 2.82 7.72
N ARG A 49 21.86 3.00 6.75
CA ARG A 49 21.72 2.17 5.56
C ARG A 49 22.63 2.66 4.43
N ASP A 50 22.59 3.96 4.14
CA ASP A 50 23.06 4.53 2.88
C ASP A 50 24.55 4.92 2.92
N LEU A 51 25.12 5.16 4.11
CA LEU A 51 26.49 5.58 4.26
C LEU A 51 27.32 4.54 5.04
N HIS A 52 27.05 4.38 6.33
CA HIS A 52 27.78 3.47 7.21
C HIS A 52 27.03 3.26 8.52
N PRO A 53 26.86 2.01 8.99
CA PRO A 53 26.08 1.72 10.20
C PRO A 53 26.50 2.54 11.42
N VAL A 54 27.78 2.59 11.76
CA VAL A 54 28.25 3.30 12.97
C VAL A 54 28.02 4.81 12.90
N PHE A 55 28.23 5.43 11.73
CA PHE A 55 27.94 6.87 11.57
C PHE A 55 26.45 7.16 11.69
N GLY A 56 25.61 6.37 11.01
CA GLY A 56 24.16 6.56 11.11
C GLY A 56 23.61 6.27 12.50
N ASN A 57 24.13 5.25 13.18
CA ASN A 57 23.76 4.95 14.57
C ASN A 57 24.13 6.12 15.52
N ARG A 58 25.29 6.76 15.31
CA ARG A 58 25.68 7.94 16.07
C ARG A 58 24.78 9.13 15.78
N PHE A 59 24.47 9.41 14.50
CA PHE A 59 23.57 10.51 14.13
C PHE A 59 22.18 10.31 14.74
N LEU A 60 21.65 9.09 14.76
CA LEU A 60 20.40 8.77 15.44
C LEU A 60 20.42 9.23 16.90
N LEU A 61 21.45 8.87 17.67
CA LEU A 61 21.54 9.25 19.08
C LEU A 61 21.69 10.78 19.26
N GLU A 62 22.50 11.43 18.41
CA GLU A 62 22.67 12.87 18.43
C GLU A 62 21.34 13.61 18.15
N ASP A 63 20.54 13.12 17.21
CA ASP A 63 19.26 13.73 16.88
C ASP A 63 18.19 13.47 17.94
N ILE A 64 18.21 12.31 18.59
CA ILE A 64 17.35 12.03 19.77
C ILE A 64 17.69 13.02 20.91
N GLU A 65 18.97 13.30 21.14
CA GLU A 65 19.40 14.26 22.18
C GLU A 65 18.95 15.69 21.86
N LYS A 66 19.02 16.09 20.60
CA LYS A 66 18.72 17.47 20.14
C LYS A 66 17.23 17.75 19.97
N THR A 67 16.41 16.70 19.71
CA THR A 67 14.98 16.85 19.38
C THR A 67 14.14 16.81 20.65
N PRO A 68 13.35 17.84 20.96
CA PRO A 68 12.49 17.88 22.15
C PRO A 68 11.50 16.69 22.18
N GLY A 69 11.41 16.01 23.32
CA GLY A 69 10.50 14.88 23.54
C GLY A 69 10.93 13.56 22.88
N ALA A 70 11.99 13.54 22.06
CA ALA A 70 12.40 12.33 21.34
C ALA A 70 12.85 11.21 22.28
N LYS A 71 13.50 11.53 23.42
CA LYS A 71 13.95 10.51 24.40
C LYS A 71 12.85 9.62 24.98
N GLU A 72 11.64 10.14 25.03
CA GLU A 72 10.46 9.42 25.56
C GLU A 72 9.72 8.66 24.45
N ARG A 73 9.88 9.10 23.20
CA ARG A 73 9.10 8.67 22.05
C ARG A 73 9.85 7.71 21.14
N VAL A 74 11.18 7.86 21.02
CA VAL A 74 11.98 7.10 20.05
C VAL A 74 12.65 5.90 20.72
N ILE A 75 12.42 4.74 20.16
CA ILE A 75 13.12 3.49 20.45
C ILE A 75 14.24 3.38 19.41
N PRO A 76 15.52 3.57 19.79
CA PRO A 76 16.60 3.58 18.81
C PRO A 76 16.82 2.20 18.21
N ALA A 77 16.87 2.14 16.86
CA ALA A 77 17.27 0.95 16.12
C ALA A 77 18.65 1.16 15.49
N PHE A 78 19.59 0.32 15.86
CA PHE A 78 20.94 0.38 15.31
C PHE A 78 21.09 -0.51 14.08
N ALA A 79 21.67 0.01 13.02
CA ALA A 79 22.05 -0.81 11.88
C ALA A 79 23.26 -1.68 12.18
N ALA A 80 23.24 -2.90 11.66
CA ALA A 80 24.36 -3.83 11.72
C ALA A 80 24.56 -4.53 10.38
N CYS A 81 25.82 -4.87 10.06
CA CYS A 81 26.16 -5.70 8.92
C CYS A 81 27.42 -6.53 9.21
N PRO A 82 27.68 -7.62 8.44
CA PRO A 82 28.84 -8.47 8.62
C PRO A 82 30.20 -7.75 8.49
N ALA A 83 30.27 -6.64 7.75
CA ALA A 83 31.50 -5.85 7.64
C ALA A 83 32.00 -5.31 8.98
N MET A 84 31.10 -5.06 9.94
CA MET A 84 31.46 -4.58 11.29
C MET A 84 32.33 -5.60 12.08
N LEU A 85 32.33 -6.87 11.69
CA LEU A 85 33.15 -7.92 12.32
C LEU A 85 34.64 -7.79 12.04
N VAL A 86 34.99 -7.09 10.96
CA VAL A 86 36.39 -6.84 10.57
C VAL A 86 36.80 -5.38 10.81
N GLY A 87 35.88 -4.55 11.26
CA GLY A 87 36.09 -3.16 11.67
C GLY A 87 36.88 -3.04 12.97
N ARG A 88 37.29 -1.82 13.29
CA ARG A 88 38.02 -1.52 14.52
C ARG A 88 37.09 -0.96 15.60
N GLY A 89 36.48 -1.86 16.38
CA GLY A 89 35.58 -1.48 17.48
C GLY A 89 34.12 -1.23 17.07
N GLU A 90 33.75 -1.48 15.81
CA GLU A 90 32.39 -1.22 15.33
C GLU A 90 31.37 -2.18 15.94
N MET A 91 31.73 -3.46 16.02
CA MET A 91 30.89 -4.48 16.66
C MET A 91 30.83 -4.27 18.18
N GLU A 92 31.95 -3.89 18.80
CA GLU A 92 32.03 -3.56 20.23
C GLU A 92 31.15 -2.36 20.57
N HIS A 93 31.06 -1.36 19.70
CA HIS A 93 30.16 -0.22 19.86
C HIS A 93 28.68 -0.68 19.88
N LEU A 94 28.25 -1.51 18.92
CA LEU A 94 26.90 -2.08 18.93
C LEU A 94 26.65 -2.87 20.22
N ILE A 95 27.58 -3.78 20.59
CA ILE A 95 27.45 -4.63 21.77
C ILE A 95 27.36 -3.80 23.05
N SER A 96 28.10 -2.71 23.18
CA SER A 96 28.05 -1.84 24.37
C SER A 96 26.65 -1.25 24.58
N HIS A 97 25.98 -0.80 23.52
CA HIS A 97 24.63 -0.26 23.61
C HIS A 97 23.53 -1.32 23.82
N LEU A 98 23.76 -2.53 23.33
CA LEU A 98 22.88 -3.67 23.65
C LEU A 98 23.03 -4.09 25.13
N ALA A 99 24.26 -4.07 25.64
CA ALA A 99 24.59 -4.50 27.00
C ALA A 99 24.09 -3.51 28.06
N ASP A 100 24.15 -2.20 27.79
CA ASP A 100 23.65 -1.18 28.71
C ASP A 100 22.14 -0.93 28.60
N GLY A 101 21.46 -1.59 27.63
CA GLY A 101 20.01 -1.48 27.41
C GLY A 101 19.58 -0.13 26.82
N SER A 102 20.49 0.63 26.22
CA SER A 102 20.12 1.84 25.45
C SER A 102 19.53 1.51 24.09
N VAL A 103 19.84 0.33 23.52
CA VAL A 103 19.33 -0.18 22.26
C VAL A 103 18.77 -1.59 22.45
N GLY A 104 17.62 -1.87 21.86
CA GLY A 104 16.97 -3.21 21.88
C GLY A 104 16.56 -3.70 20.48
N VAL A 105 16.84 -2.90 19.46
CA VAL A 105 16.45 -3.20 18.07
C VAL A 105 17.66 -3.08 17.15
N VAL A 106 17.85 -4.06 16.29
CA VAL A 106 18.88 -4.08 15.25
C VAL A 106 18.21 -4.16 13.89
N VAL A 107 18.48 -3.20 13.02
CA VAL A 107 18.01 -3.20 11.63
C VAL A 107 19.12 -3.67 10.69
N ILE A 108 18.76 -4.52 9.74
CA ILE A 108 19.71 -5.07 8.76
C ILE A 108 19.22 -4.83 7.34
N PHE A 109 20.17 -4.68 6.41
CA PHE A 109 19.94 -4.35 5.00
C PHE A 109 20.77 -5.29 4.12
N PRO A 110 20.37 -6.56 3.94
CA PRO A 110 21.18 -7.55 3.23
C PRO A 110 21.53 -7.12 1.79
N ILE A 111 20.55 -6.76 0.96
CA ILE A 111 20.77 -6.34 -0.44
C ILE A 111 21.59 -5.05 -0.51
N THR A 112 21.20 -4.02 0.24
CA THR A 112 21.91 -2.73 0.26
C THR A 112 23.37 -2.89 0.69
N ASN A 113 23.62 -3.70 1.71
CA ASN A 113 24.97 -3.95 2.22
C ASN A 113 25.73 -5.03 1.42
N ARG A 114 25.09 -5.66 0.43
CA ARG A 114 25.66 -6.72 -0.43
C ARG A 114 26.12 -7.95 0.33
N PHE A 115 25.37 -8.35 1.35
CA PHE A 115 25.57 -9.59 2.09
C PHE A 115 24.31 -10.46 1.97
N ARG A 116 24.49 -11.77 1.89
CA ARG A 116 23.40 -12.71 1.99
C ARG A 116 22.96 -12.87 3.45
N MET A 117 21.70 -13.23 3.66
CA MET A 117 21.14 -13.43 5.00
C MET A 117 21.95 -14.44 5.83
N VAL A 118 22.45 -15.49 5.20
CA VAL A 118 23.29 -16.52 5.86
C VAL A 118 24.57 -15.93 6.49
N GLU A 119 25.13 -14.86 5.95
CA GLU A 119 26.36 -14.23 6.46
C GLU A 119 26.12 -13.45 7.74
N TYR A 120 24.87 -13.02 7.99
CA TYR A 120 24.48 -12.37 9.26
C TYR A 120 24.51 -13.30 10.46
N ARG A 121 24.58 -14.62 10.29
CA ARG A 121 24.80 -15.58 11.39
C ARG A 121 25.98 -15.18 12.27
N ARG A 122 27.05 -14.72 11.67
CA ARG A 122 28.26 -14.26 12.39
C ARG A 122 28.01 -13.03 13.27
N VAL A 123 27.09 -12.15 12.84
CA VAL A 123 26.62 -11.00 13.65
C VAL A 123 25.71 -11.51 14.75
N PHE A 124 24.75 -12.37 14.43
CA PHE A 124 23.80 -12.92 15.41
C PHE A 124 24.51 -13.68 16.54
N ASP A 125 25.56 -14.43 16.24
CA ASP A 125 26.38 -15.09 17.27
C ASP A 125 27.00 -14.13 18.28
N LYS A 126 27.28 -12.90 17.89
CA LYS A 126 27.83 -11.86 18.76
C LYS A 126 26.78 -11.17 19.63
N ILE A 127 25.53 -11.06 19.12
CA ILE A 127 24.49 -10.23 19.77
C ILE A 127 23.35 -11.03 20.40
N LYS A 128 23.19 -12.34 20.11
CA LYS A 128 22.07 -13.16 20.57
C LYS A 128 21.87 -13.18 22.07
N ALA A 129 22.95 -13.07 22.87
CA ALA A 129 22.87 -13.03 24.32
C ALA A 129 22.07 -11.82 24.86
N TYR A 130 21.99 -10.73 24.08
CA TYR A 130 21.25 -9.51 24.44
C TYR A 130 19.80 -9.55 23.94
N LYS A 131 19.43 -10.55 23.11
CA LYS A 131 18.10 -10.78 22.59
C LYS A 131 17.46 -9.58 21.89
N PRO A 132 18.19 -8.84 21.01
CA PRO A 132 17.60 -7.72 20.29
C PRO A 132 16.52 -8.24 19.33
N VAL A 133 15.57 -7.36 18.99
CA VAL A 133 14.66 -7.55 17.86
C VAL A 133 15.42 -7.25 16.57
N ILE A 134 15.42 -8.17 15.62
CA ILE A 134 16.04 -7.99 14.30
C ILE A 134 14.95 -7.57 13.31
N MET A 135 15.14 -6.43 12.65
CA MET A 135 14.17 -5.89 11.71
C MET A 135 14.77 -5.75 10.31
N MET A 136 13.99 -6.05 9.30
CA MET A 136 14.38 -5.90 7.90
C MET A 136 13.17 -5.65 7.01
N ASP A 137 13.36 -4.91 5.92
CA ASP A 137 12.35 -4.77 4.89
C ASP A 137 12.34 -6.04 4.03
N VAL A 138 11.17 -6.52 3.63
CA VAL A 138 11.07 -7.70 2.76
C VAL A 138 11.77 -7.47 1.42
N THR A 139 11.80 -6.22 0.95
CA THR A 139 12.53 -5.81 -0.26
C THR A 139 14.05 -5.91 -0.15
N GLU A 140 14.59 -6.07 1.05
CA GLU A 140 16.01 -6.31 1.30
C GLU A 140 16.38 -7.81 1.27
N LEU A 141 15.42 -8.70 0.96
CA LEU A 141 15.61 -10.13 0.89
C LEU A 141 15.42 -10.65 -0.55
N THR A 142 16.35 -11.48 -1.00
CA THR A 142 16.13 -12.32 -2.18
C THR A 142 15.31 -13.56 -1.79
N SER A 143 14.83 -14.33 -2.77
CA SER A 143 14.14 -15.60 -2.50
C SER A 143 15.01 -16.60 -1.72
N GLU A 144 16.34 -16.59 -1.97
CA GLU A 144 17.28 -17.42 -1.23
C GLU A 144 17.46 -16.93 0.20
N ASP A 145 17.46 -15.61 0.43
CA ASP A 145 17.55 -15.02 1.77
C ASP A 145 16.32 -15.32 2.63
N GLU A 146 15.14 -15.44 2.01
CA GLU A 146 13.92 -15.84 2.72
C GLU A 146 14.02 -17.30 3.19
N GLU A 147 14.54 -18.22 2.36
CA GLU A 147 14.82 -19.60 2.77
C GLU A 147 15.88 -19.66 3.89
N ASP A 148 16.96 -18.90 3.75
CA ASP A 148 17.99 -18.77 4.78
C ASP A 148 17.38 -18.23 6.09
N LEU A 149 16.48 -17.23 6.03
CA LEU A 149 15.82 -16.65 7.20
C LEU A 149 14.99 -17.68 7.99
N ALA A 150 14.23 -18.52 7.31
CA ALA A 150 13.45 -19.58 7.97
C ALA A 150 14.34 -20.57 8.74
N ALA A 151 15.51 -20.91 8.17
CA ALA A 151 16.49 -21.76 8.85
C ALA A 151 17.18 -21.02 10.01
N ILE A 152 17.58 -19.77 9.80
CA ILE A 152 18.20 -18.90 10.82
C ILE A 152 17.26 -18.70 12.01
N ALA A 153 15.99 -18.43 11.77
CA ALA A 153 15.02 -18.21 12.82
C ALA A 153 14.92 -19.43 13.77
N LYS A 154 14.98 -20.64 13.23
CA LYS A 154 15.00 -21.88 14.02
C LYS A 154 16.31 -22.06 14.82
N ASP A 155 17.45 -21.67 14.24
CA ASP A 155 18.77 -21.81 14.88
C ASP A 155 19.02 -20.73 15.95
N TYR A 156 18.27 -19.62 15.92
CA TYR A 156 18.36 -18.51 16.87
C TYR A 156 17.00 -18.24 17.55
N PRO A 157 16.46 -19.16 18.34
CA PRO A 157 15.14 -19.03 18.96
C PRO A 157 15.05 -17.86 19.96
N GLU A 158 16.18 -17.37 20.47
CA GLU A 158 16.27 -16.20 21.34
C GLU A 158 16.09 -14.87 20.61
N LEU A 159 16.33 -14.81 19.29
CA LEU A 159 16.11 -13.63 18.47
C LEU A 159 14.68 -13.58 17.94
N LYS A 160 14.17 -12.37 17.72
CA LYS A 160 12.88 -12.09 17.08
C LYS A 160 13.10 -11.37 15.78
N PHE A 161 12.53 -11.88 14.69
CA PHE A 161 12.71 -11.34 13.33
C PHE A 161 11.42 -10.66 12.89
N VAL A 162 11.49 -9.37 12.57
CA VAL A 162 10.33 -8.59 12.11
C VAL A 162 10.51 -8.21 10.65
N LEU A 163 9.61 -8.71 9.81
CA LEU A 163 9.52 -8.40 8.39
C LEU A 163 8.67 -7.17 8.20
N LYS A 164 9.22 -6.13 7.57
CA LYS A 164 8.55 -4.85 7.32
C LYS A 164 8.22 -4.64 5.85
N GLN A 165 7.26 -3.75 5.59
CA GLN A 165 6.88 -3.31 4.25
C GLN A 165 6.47 -4.45 3.31
N VAL A 166 5.59 -5.32 3.81
CA VAL A 166 5.06 -6.46 3.07
C VAL A 166 4.00 -5.99 2.08
N MET A 167 4.30 -6.09 0.79
CA MET A 167 3.38 -5.76 -0.31
C MET A 167 2.57 -6.99 -0.75
N TRP A 168 1.46 -6.77 -1.46
CA TRP A 168 0.53 -7.82 -1.87
C TRP A 168 1.20 -9.00 -2.61
N TRP A 169 2.18 -8.75 -3.48
CA TRP A 169 2.88 -9.83 -4.21
C TRP A 169 3.90 -10.62 -3.37
N GLN A 170 4.24 -10.12 -2.17
CA GLN A 170 5.12 -10.79 -1.21
C GLN A 170 4.32 -11.51 -0.12
N TYR A 171 3.03 -11.21 -0.01
CA TYR A 171 2.19 -11.67 1.08
C TYR A 171 2.23 -13.18 1.29
N SER A 172 2.01 -14.00 0.24
CA SER A 172 1.99 -15.45 0.36
C SER A 172 3.33 -16.05 0.82
N ARG A 173 4.46 -15.42 0.42
CA ARG A 173 5.79 -15.84 0.85
C ARG A 173 6.03 -15.50 2.32
N VAL A 174 5.61 -14.32 2.76
CA VAL A 174 5.69 -13.93 4.17
C VAL A 174 4.76 -14.80 5.01
N PHE A 175 3.56 -15.09 4.52
CA PHE A 175 2.62 -15.99 5.19
C PHE A 175 3.21 -17.40 5.40
N ASP A 176 3.88 -17.96 4.39
CA ASP A 176 4.63 -19.21 4.52
C ASP A 176 5.75 -19.12 5.56
N LEU A 177 6.54 -18.03 5.56
CA LEU A 177 7.60 -17.82 6.55
C LEU A 177 7.06 -17.77 7.99
N LEU A 178 5.90 -17.15 8.20
CA LEU A 178 5.24 -17.11 9.51
C LEU A 178 4.85 -18.51 10.00
N HIS A 179 4.45 -19.41 9.12
CA HIS A 179 4.16 -20.81 9.46
C HIS A 179 5.41 -21.63 9.73
N ARG A 180 6.54 -21.27 9.12
CA ARG A 180 7.78 -22.06 9.22
C ARG A 180 8.60 -21.81 10.48
N ALA A 181 8.41 -20.65 11.14
CA ALA A 181 9.18 -20.31 12.35
C ALA A 181 8.39 -19.40 13.29
N ASP A 182 8.36 -19.76 14.58
CA ASP A 182 7.54 -19.08 15.60
C ASP A 182 8.08 -17.71 16.04
N ASN A 183 9.29 -17.36 15.68
CA ASN A 183 9.95 -16.10 16.04
C ASN A 183 10.11 -15.12 14.86
N ILE A 184 9.32 -15.31 13.78
CA ILE A 184 9.17 -14.34 12.69
C ILE A 184 7.85 -13.60 12.86
N TYR A 185 7.83 -12.29 12.68
CA TYR A 185 6.72 -11.38 12.86
C TYR A 185 6.53 -10.54 11.60
N CYS A 186 5.30 -10.03 11.38
CA CYS A 186 4.93 -9.27 10.20
C CYS A 186 4.40 -7.89 10.59
N ASP A 187 4.92 -6.85 9.92
CA ASP A 187 4.43 -5.49 10.00
C ASP A 187 3.25 -5.26 9.03
N ILE A 188 2.30 -4.44 9.45
CA ILE A 188 1.10 -4.12 8.66
C ILE A 188 1.19 -2.80 7.90
N SER A 189 2.30 -2.09 7.91
CA SER A 189 2.41 -0.74 7.33
C SER A 189 2.11 -0.69 5.83
N TRP A 190 2.41 -1.74 5.11
CA TRP A 190 2.14 -1.89 3.69
C TRP A 190 1.34 -3.16 3.35
N LEU A 191 0.79 -3.79 4.37
CA LEU A 191 -0.03 -4.99 4.22
C LEU A 191 -1.44 -4.61 3.76
N HIS A 192 -1.54 -4.17 2.52
CA HIS A 192 -2.77 -3.70 1.89
C HIS A 192 -3.55 -4.79 1.17
N THR A 193 -3.09 -6.04 1.20
CA THR A 193 -3.83 -7.18 0.65
C THR A 193 -5.14 -7.38 1.42
N ARG A 194 -6.22 -7.60 0.70
CA ARG A 194 -7.55 -7.78 1.28
C ARG A 194 -7.56 -8.86 2.36
N ASP A 195 -8.14 -8.55 3.51
CA ASP A 195 -8.27 -9.43 4.67
C ASP A 195 -6.95 -10.01 5.24
N ALA A 196 -5.77 -9.55 4.77
CA ALA A 196 -4.49 -10.16 5.13
C ALA A 196 -4.19 -10.11 6.63
N ILE A 197 -4.54 -9.03 7.32
CA ILE A 197 -4.41 -8.92 8.78
C ILE A 197 -5.28 -9.98 9.46
N THR A 198 -6.51 -10.14 9.00
CA THR A 198 -7.48 -11.13 9.52
C THR A 198 -6.94 -12.56 9.35
N PHE A 199 -6.40 -12.88 8.17
CA PHE A 199 -5.88 -14.22 7.88
C PHE A 199 -4.64 -14.56 8.69
N ILE A 200 -3.71 -13.62 8.85
CA ILE A 200 -2.55 -13.85 9.74
C ILE A 200 -3.03 -14.09 11.17
N ALA A 201 -4.00 -13.30 11.65
CA ALA A 201 -4.52 -13.48 13.00
C ALA A 201 -5.22 -14.83 13.23
N GLN A 202 -5.95 -15.32 12.22
CA GLN A 202 -6.74 -16.56 12.32
C GLN A 202 -5.92 -17.82 12.05
N ASP A 203 -5.06 -17.80 11.04
CA ASP A 203 -4.37 -19.00 10.56
C ASP A 203 -2.95 -19.15 11.13
N VAL A 204 -2.36 -18.06 11.64
CA VAL A 204 -1.06 -18.08 12.32
C VAL A 204 -1.24 -17.77 13.80
N ALA A 205 -1.31 -16.49 14.13
CA ALA A 205 -1.61 -15.97 15.48
C ALA A 205 -1.65 -14.43 15.47
N PRO A 206 -2.55 -13.76 16.20
CA PRO A 206 -2.59 -12.30 16.27
C PRO A 206 -1.31 -11.69 16.88
N GLU A 207 -0.60 -12.41 17.75
CA GLU A 207 0.66 -11.99 18.37
C GLU A 207 1.81 -11.85 17.37
N ARG A 208 1.66 -12.38 16.16
CA ARG A 208 2.68 -12.32 15.10
C ARG A 208 2.58 -11.04 14.27
N ILE A 209 1.57 -10.22 14.52
CA ILE A 209 1.29 -8.97 13.83
C ILE A 209 1.82 -7.80 14.67
N VAL A 210 2.59 -6.89 14.04
CA VAL A 210 3.09 -5.67 14.66
C VAL A 210 2.71 -4.47 13.82
N PHE A 211 2.61 -3.28 14.44
CA PHE A 211 2.12 -2.07 13.81
C PHE A 211 3.23 -1.18 13.27
N GLY A 212 3.04 -0.69 12.05
CA GLY A 212 3.86 0.36 11.45
C GLY A 212 3.01 1.30 10.60
N THR A 213 3.44 2.56 10.45
CA THR A 213 2.75 3.56 9.62
C THR A 213 3.21 3.53 8.15
N GLY A 214 4.38 2.95 7.87
CA GLY A 214 4.96 2.95 6.52
C GLY A 214 5.47 4.32 6.09
N TYR A 215 5.35 4.60 4.79
CA TYR A 215 5.73 5.87 4.19
C TYR A 215 4.73 6.98 4.53
N LYS A 216 5.16 8.24 4.42
CA LYS A 216 4.29 9.41 4.59
C LYS A 216 3.08 9.36 3.64
N SER A 217 3.27 8.87 2.42
CA SER A 217 2.22 8.70 1.41
C SER A 217 1.14 7.67 1.77
N HIS A 218 1.41 6.79 2.75
CA HIS A 218 0.39 5.86 3.27
C HIS A 218 -0.56 6.52 4.27
N ALA A 219 -0.18 7.68 4.84
CA ALA A 219 -0.98 8.42 5.81
C ALA A 219 -1.48 7.50 6.95
N ALA A 220 -2.79 7.43 7.22
CA ALA A 220 -3.35 6.58 8.28
C ALA A 220 -3.89 5.22 7.78
N ALA A 221 -3.45 4.74 6.61
CA ALA A 221 -3.96 3.51 6.00
C ALA A 221 -3.86 2.28 6.92
N ALA A 222 -2.70 2.05 7.54
CA ALA A 222 -2.51 0.91 8.46
C ALA A 222 -3.41 1.00 9.72
N ILE A 223 -3.70 2.22 10.19
CA ILE A 223 -4.64 2.44 11.31
C ILE A 223 -6.05 2.01 10.90
N ALA A 224 -6.50 2.43 9.72
CA ALA A 224 -7.81 2.08 9.19
C ALA A 224 -7.92 0.56 8.93
N ALA A 225 -6.95 -0.04 8.26
CA ALA A 225 -6.93 -1.47 7.99
C ALA A 225 -7.00 -2.31 9.29
N LEU A 226 -6.17 -1.97 10.29
CA LEU A 226 -6.20 -2.65 11.58
C LEU A 226 -7.56 -2.46 12.30
N SER A 227 -8.12 -1.25 12.28
CA SER A 227 -9.40 -0.96 12.91
C SER A 227 -10.54 -1.78 12.31
N HIS A 228 -10.49 -2.08 11.00
CA HIS A 228 -11.52 -2.83 10.28
C HIS A 228 -11.24 -4.33 10.14
N ALA A 229 -10.06 -4.83 10.58
CA ALA A 229 -9.76 -6.25 10.59
C ALA A 229 -10.78 -7.05 11.39
N LYS A 230 -11.15 -8.24 10.91
CA LYS A 230 -12.17 -9.11 11.51
C LYS A 230 -11.57 -9.91 12.66
N MET A 231 -11.26 -9.22 13.77
CA MET A 231 -10.66 -9.78 14.98
C MET A 231 -11.13 -9.02 16.24
N PRO A 232 -11.03 -9.61 17.44
CA PRO A 232 -11.40 -8.95 18.70
C PRO A 232 -10.65 -7.64 18.93
N GLN A 233 -11.28 -6.64 19.55
CA GLN A 233 -10.64 -5.35 19.82
C GLN A 233 -9.36 -5.47 20.66
N ALA A 234 -9.34 -6.38 21.64
CA ALA A 234 -8.15 -6.62 22.47
C ALA A 234 -6.94 -7.11 21.66
N GLU A 235 -7.18 -7.89 20.60
CA GLU A 235 -6.13 -8.34 19.68
C GLU A 235 -5.67 -7.20 18.78
N LYS A 236 -6.60 -6.35 18.28
CA LYS A 236 -6.24 -5.13 17.52
C LYS A 236 -5.36 -4.20 18.37
N ASP A 237 -5.72 -4.02 19.65
CA ASP A 237 -4.95 -3.20 20.59
C ASP A 237 -3.55 -3.78 20.84
N ALA A 238 -3.46 -5.09 20.97
CA ALA A 238 -2.19 -5.79 21.11
C ALA A 238 -1.31 -5.64 19.84
N CYS A 239 -1.90 -5.80 18.64
CA CYS A 239 -1.20 -5.58 17.37
C CYS A 239 -0.69 -4.14 17.24
N ALA A 240 -1.49 -3.16 17.69
CA ALA A 240 -1.13 -1.74 17.62
C ALA A 240 0.08 -1.39 18.51
N TYR A 241 0.27 -2.06 19.64
CA TYR A 241 1.29 -1.70 20.62
C TYR A 241 1.98 -2.89 21.29
N ASP A 242 1.24 -3.73 22.01
CA ASP A 242 1.80 -4.67 22.97
C ASP A 242 2.62 -5.78 22.30
N ASN A 243 2.21 -6.26 21.13
CA ASN A 243 2.91 -7.32 20.41
C ASN A 243 4.38 -6.95 20.17
N PHE A 244 4.64 -5.77 19.60
CA PHE A 244 6.01 -5.34 19.37
C PHE A 244 6.77 -5.05 20.67
N VAL A 245 6.16 -4.35 21.61
CA VAL A 245 6.80 -3.97 22.87
C VAL A 245 7.21 -5.21 23.68
N ASN A 246 6.42 -6.29 23.61
CA ASN A 246 6.73 -7.55 24.26
C ASN A 246 7.91 -8.31 23.63
N LEU A 247 8.33 -7.97 22.42
CA LEU A 247 9.53 -8.54 21.80
C LEU A 247 10.83 -7.90 22.31
N LEU A 248 10.76 -6.68 22.85
CA LEU A 248 11.93 -5.93 23.30
C LEU A 248 12.60 -6.59 24.53
N PRO A 249 13.94 -6.53 24.62
CA PRO A 249 14.65 -6.96 25.81
C PRO A 249 14.27 -6.10 27.03
N GLU A 250 14.26 -6.68 28.24
CA GLU A 250 13.68 -6.09 29.46
C GLU A 250 14.16 -4.66 29.80
N PRO A 251 15.43 -4.28 29.70
CA PRO A 251 15.83 -2.90 30.01
C PRO A 251 15.14 -1.88 29.10
N VAL A 252 15.00 -2.19 27.81
CA VAL A 252 14.35 -1.32 26.81
C VAL A 252 12.84 -1.35 26.97
N LYS A 253 12.24 -2.54 27.13
CA LYS A 253 10.81 -2.75 27.30
C LYS A 253 10.24 -1.95 28.47
N SER A 254 10.88 -2.05 29.65
CA SER A 254 10.44 -1.33 30.86
C SER A 254 10.42 0.19 30.63
N LYS A 255 11.45 0.75 29.95
CA LYS A 255 11.50 2.16 29.60
C LYS A 255 10.41 2.57 28.63
N VAL A 256 10.15 1.76 27.59
CA VAL A 256 9.11 2.02 26.57
C VAL A 256 7.73 2.04 27.24
N ILE A 257 7.44 1.08 28.10
CA ILE A 257 6.16 1.01 28.83
C ILE A 257 5.99 2.21 29.77
N ALA A 258 7.05 2.62 30.48
CA ALA A 258 7.01 3.77 31.38
C ALA A 258 6.68 5.10 30.65
N ASN A 259 7.06 5.20 29.39
CA ASN A 259 6.84 6.39 28.55
C ASN A 259 5.60 6.25 27.65
N ARG A 260 4.80 5.20 27.78
CA ARG A 260 3.58 4.99 26.98
C ARG A 260 2.56 6.09 27.22
N LYS A 261 2.03 6.67 26.13
CA LYS A 261 1.02 7.71 26.18
C LYS A 261 0.00 7.53 25.06
N SER A 262 -1.27 7.73 25.39
CA SER A 262 -2.33 7.86 24.39
C SER A 262 -2.40 9.32 23.94
N ILE A 263 -2.47 9.53 22.63
CA ILE A 263 -2.71 10.83 22.00
C ILE A 263 -3.75 10.68 20.90
N ASP A 264 -4.59 11.71 20.76
CA ASP A 264 -5.56 11.74 19.67
C ASP A 264 -4.89 12.08 18.35
N ASP A 265 -5.46 11.61 17.24
CA ASP A 265 -5.06 12.09 15.92
C ASP A 265 -5.55 13.52 15.68
N GLN A 266 -4.93 14.16 14.69
CA GLN A 266 -5.28 15.52 14.26
C GLN A 266 -6.05 15.51 12.93
N ILE A 267 -6.75 14.42 12.63
CA ILE A 267 -7.54 14.26 11.41
C ILE A 267 -8.99 14.63 11.74
N HIS A 268 -9.47 15.77 11.26
CA HIS A 268 -10.69 16.38 11.76
C HIS A 268 -11.88 16.32 10.82
N ASN A 269 -11.79 15.67 9.63
CA ASN A 269 -12.92 15.56 8.74
C ASN A 269 -13.94 14.50 9.20
N ARG A 270 -15.22 14.71 8.82
CA ARG A 270 -16.32 13.83 9.23
C ARG A 270 -16.20 12.41 8.67
N PHE A 271 -15.59 12.23 7.52
CA PHE A 271 -15.45 10.93 6.85
C PHE A 271 -14.46 10.02 7.58
N TRP A 272 -13.32 10.58 8.00
CA TRP A 272 -12.38 9.88 8.85
C TRP A 272 -13.03 9.41 10.15
N LYS A 273 -13.81 10.29 10.78
CA LYS A 273 -14.53 9.95 12.01
C LYS A 273 -15.53 8.80 11.79
N LYS A 274 -16.31 8.84 10.69
CA LYS A 274 -17.22 7.73 10.35
C LYS A 274 -16.44 6.42 10.15
N LEU A 275 -15.34 6.44 9.40
CA LEU A 275 -14.51 5.26 9.17
C LEU A 275 -14.02 4.68 10.50
N MET A 276 -13.47 5.51 11.41
CA MET A 276 -12.97 5.04 12.72
C MET A 276 -14.08 4.58 13.67
N ASP A 277 -15.30 5.11 13.53
CA ASP A 277 -16.51 4.68 14.26
C ASP A 277 -17.16 3.42 13.64
N GLU A 278 -16.57 2.82 12.59
CA GLU A 278 -17.12 1.71 11.81
C GLU A 278 -18.54 2.00 11.27
N LYS A 279 -18.78 3.25 10.85
CA LYS A 279 -20.03 3.70 10.25
C LYS A 279 -19.88 3.87 8.74
N PRO A 280 -20.91 3.53 7.94
CA PRO A 280 -20.86 3.76 6.51
C PRO A 280 -20.80 5.26 6.15
N LEU A 281 -20.26 5.55 4.97
CA LEU A 281 -20.21 6.89 4.37
C LEU A 281 -21.53 7.21 3.67
N ASP A 282 -22.66 7.16 4.40
CA ASP A 282 -24.04 7.25 3.90
C ASP A 282 -24.55 8.67 3.59
N ASP A 283 -23.71 9.68 3.76
CA ASP A 283 -24.02 11.09 3.51
C ASP A 283 -23.19 11.70 2.36
N VAL A 284 -22.53 10.86 1.57
CA VAL A 284 -21.75 11.24 0.41
C VAL A 284 -21.84 10.15 -0.65
N LEU A 285 -21.81 10.53 -1.92
CA LEU A 285 -21.74 9.55 -3.01
C LEU A 285 -20.34 8.92 -3.05
N VAL A 286 -20.27 7.59 -2.97
CA VAL A 286 -19.02 6.83 -3.09
C VAL A 286 -19.08 5.92 -4.30
N ILE A 287 -18.22 6.16 -5.27
CA ILE A 287 -18.04 5.31 -6.45
C ILE A 287 -16.59 4.85 -6.48
N ASP A 288 -16.40 3.56 -6.32
CA ASP A 288 -15.10 2.94 -6.50
C ASP A 288 -14.89 2.64 -7.98
N ALA A 289 -14.04 3.42 -8.62
CA ALA A 289 -13.80 3.37 -10.06
C ALA A 289 -12.85 2.25 -10.50
N HIS A 290 -12.26 1.53 -9.54
CA HIS A 290 -11.24 0.52 -9.82
C HIS A 290 -11.38 -0.67 -8.88
N THR A 291 -12.18 -1.66 -9.30
CA THR A 291 -12.32 -2.93 -8.57
C THR A 291 -12.19 -4.12 -9.52
N HIS A 292 -11.93 -5.29 -8.99
CA HIS A 292 -11.74 -6.52 -9.77
C HIS A 292 -12.72 -7.60 -9.36
N ILE A 293 -13.14 -8.43 -10.29
CA ILE A 293 -14.02 -9.60 -10.06
C ILE A 293 -13.44 -10.83 -10.75
N GLY A 294 -13.52 -11.95 -10.09
CA GLY A 294 -13.05 -13.24 -10.59
C GLY A 294 -11.77 -13.71 -9.92
N PRO A 295 -11.29 -14.91 -10.28
CA PRO A 295 -10.04 -15.44 -9.72
C PRO A 295 -8.87 -14.54 -10.12
N PHE A 296 -8.09 -14.08 -9.15
CA PHE A 296 -6.98 -13.22 -9.40
C PHE A 296 -5.70 -14.04 -9.63
N ALA A 297 -5.16 -13.98 -10.84
CA ALA A 297 -4.06 -14.84 -11.28
C ALA A 297 -2.75 -14.66 -10.48
N ARG A 298 -2.57 -13.55 -9.79
CA ARG A 298 -1.37 -13.19 -9.06
C ARG A 298 -1.58 -12.96 -7.56
N SER A 299 -2.82 -12.91 -7.12
CA SER A 299 -3.18 -12.91 -5.70
C SER A 299 -3.46 -14.34 -5.27
N TRP A 300 -2.65 -14.84 -4.38
CA TRP A 300 -2.68 -16.22 -3.95
C TRP A 300 -3.78 -16.50 -2.94
N TYR A 301 -4.44 -15.46 -2.44
CA TYR A 301 -5.41 -15.61 -1.39
C TYR A 301 -6.65 -14.75 -1.66
N ILE A 302 -7.60 -15.34 -2.37
CA ILE A 302 -8.98 -14.88 -2.41
C ILE A 302 -9.79 -15.99 -1.75
N PRO A 303 -10.51 -15.71 -0.66
CA PRO A 303 -11.21 -16.74 0.11
C PRO A 303 -12.39 -17.32 -0.64
N GLU A 304 -12.97 -16.58 -1.58
CA GLU A 304 -14.09 -17.02 -2.39
C GLU A 304 -13.60 -17.82 -3.60
N ASN A 305 -14.11 -19.05 -3.74
CA ASN A 305 -13.81 -19.91 -4.89
C ASN A 305 -14.71 -19.61 -6.11
N GLU A 306 -15.92 -19.08 -5.86
CA GLU A 306 -16.92 -18.82 -6.88
C GLU A 306 -17.15 -17.31 -7.02
N ILE A 307 -17.48 -16.86 -8.24
CA ILE A 307 -17.71 -15.44 -8.55
C ILE A 307 -18.92 -14.92 -7.77
N GLU A 308 -19.96 -15.74 -7.63
CA GLU A 308 -21.18 -15.40 -6.90
C GLU A 308 -20.90 -15.11 -5.42
N ASP A 309 -20.05 -15.91 -4.78
CA ASP A 309 -19.64 -15.70 -3.38
C ASP A 309 -18.82 -14.40 -3.24
N GLN A 310 -17.94 -14.14 -4.21
CA GLN A 310 -17.15 -12.91 -4.25
C GLN A 310 -18.05 -11.67 -4.39
N ILE A 311 -19.03 -11.70 -5.30
CA ILE A 311 -20.02 -10.62 -5.46
C ILE A 311 -20.82 -10.42 -4.18
N ALA A 312 -21.23 -11.51 -3.52
CA ALA A 312 -21.94 -11.43 -2.24
C ALA A 312 -21.10 -10.75 -1.16
N THR A 313 -19.82 -11.08 -1.08
CA THR A 313 -18.87 -10.42 -0.16
C THR A 313 -18.67 -8.94 -0.52
N MET A 314 -18.50 -8.62 -1.80
CA MET A 314 -18.38 -7.24 -2.26
C MET A 314 -19.62 -6.40 -1.91
N LYS A 315 -20.83 -6.96 -2.01
CA LYS A 315 -22.06 -6.30 -1.56
C LYS A 315 -22.05 -6.02 -0.06
N GLN A 316 -21.55 -6.95 0.76
CA GLN A 316 -21.40 -6.71 2.20
C GLN A 316 -20.40 -5.59 2.51
N GLU A 317 -19.29 -5.53 1.78
CA GLU A 317 -18.30 -4.45 1.92
C GLU A 317 -18.89 -3.09 1.46
N MET A 318 -19.73 -3.07 0.40
CA MET A 318 -20.45 -1.86 0.01
C MET A 318 -21.30 -1.32 1.15
N GLU A 319 -22.10 -2.18 1.80
CA GLU A 319 -22.94 -1.77 2.95
C GLU A 319 -22.09 -1.30 4.13
N LYS A 320 -21.01 -2.02 4.44
CA LYS A 320 -20.11 -1.73 5.55
C LYS A 320 -19.45 -0.36 5.42
N PHE A 321 -18.97 -0.01 4.23
CA PHE A 321 -18.25 1.23 3.99
C PHE A 321 -19.12 2.37 3.43
N GLY A 322 -20.35 2.08 3.01
CA GLY A 322 -21.21 3.06 2.37
C GLY A 322 -20.80 3.35 0.93
N ILE A 323 -20.39 2.31 0.18
CA ILE A 323 -20.05 2.43 -1.23
C ILE A 323 -21.32 2.25 -2.07
N ASP A 324 -21.66 3.25 -2.88
CA ASP A 324 -22.86 3.23 -3.72
C ASP A 324 -22.65 2.37 -4.98
N LYS A 325 -21.47 2.48 -5.61
CA LYS A 325 -21.18 1.78 -6.86
C LYS A 325 -19.76 1.25 -6.90
N PHE A 326 -19.61 0.03 -7.47
CA PHE A 326 -18.35 -0.50 -7.96
C PHE A 326 -18.30 -0.44 -9.48
N VAL A 327 -17.14 0.00 -10.03
CA VAL A 327 -16.81 -0.16 -11.45
C VAL A 327 -15.74 -1.24 -11.55
N SER A 328 -16.16 -2.44 -11.98
CA SER A 328 -15.40 -3.69 -11.82
C SER A 328 -14.85 -4.22 -13.13
N GLN A 329 -13.65 -4.79 -13.08
CA GLN A 329 -12.98 -5.44 -14.20
C GLN A 329 -12.96 -6.97 -13.99
N PRO A 330 -13.36 -7.79 -14.99
CA PRO A 330 -13.26 -9.24 -14.89
C PRO A 330 -11.83 -9.75 -15.11
N GLU A 331 -11.21 -10.31 -14.08
CA GLU A 331 -9.86 -10.88 -14.13
C GLU A 331 -9.73 -12.05 -15.10
N THR A 332 -10.77 -12.86 -15.22
CA THR A 332 -10.82 -13.99 -16.18
C THR A 332 -10.65 -13.50 -17.62
N ALA A 333 -11.19 -12.31 -17.95
CA ALA A 333 -11.03 -11.74 -19.28
C ALA A 333 -9.62 -11.20 -19.51
N LEU A 334 -8.94 -10.75 -18.46
CA LEU A 334 -7.58 -10.22 -18.54
C LEU A 334 -6.55 -11.35 -18.73
N PHE A 335 -6.61 -12.41 -17.91
CA PHE A 335 -5.57 -13.43 -17.84
C PHE A 335 -5.95 -14.78 -18.44
N GLY A 336 -7.16 -14.95 -18.94
CA GLY A 336 -7.63 -16.24 -19.44
C GLY A 336 -8.47 -16.13 -20.71
N GLN A 337 -9.76 -16.02 -20.57
CA GLN A 337 -10.74 -16.09 -21.65
C GLN A 337 -11.32 -14.69 -21.94
N PRO A 338 -10.79 -13.93 -22.92
CA PRO A 338 -11.11 -12.51 -23.06
C PRO A 338 -12.60 -12.22 -23.29
N ILE A 339 -13.30 -13.01 -24.10
CA ILE A 339 -14.72 -12.79 -24.39
C ILE A 339 -15.60 -13.47 -23.35
N GLU A 340 -15.37 -14.76 -23.12
CA GLU A 340 -16.13 -15.57 -22.16
C GLU A 340 -15.95 -15.05 -20.71
N GLY A 341 -14.76 -14.56 -20.36
CA GLY A 341 -14.49 -13.98 -19.05
C GLY A 341 -15.31 -12.72 -18.79
N ASN A 342 -15.44 -11.84 -19.78
CA ASN A 342 -16.37 -10.71 -19.69
C ASN A 342 -17.82 -11.21 -19.52
N ARG A 343 -18.30 -12.12 -20.40
CA ARG A 343 -19.68 -12.65 -20.34
C ARG A 343 -19.99 -13.38 -19.03
N MET A 344 -19.04 -14.15 -18.50
CA MET A 344 -19.20 -14.92 -17.27
C MET A 344 -19.50 -13.97 -16.09
N VAL A 345 -18.72 -12.91 -15.94
CA VAL A 345 -18.92 -11.95 -14.84
C VAL A 345 -20.20 -11.14 -15.03
N GLU A 346 -20.50 -10.70 -16.26
CA GLU A 346 -21.75 -10.01 -16.56
C GLU A 346 -22.99 -10.85 -16.20
N ALA A 347 -22.93 -12.17 -16.45
CA ALA A 347 -24.03 -13.08 -16.15
C ALA A 347 -24.31 -13.24 -14.65
N CYS A 348 -23.27 -13.06 -13.80
CA CYS A 348 -23.38 -13.17 -12.35
C CYS A 348 -23.88 -11.89 -11.66
N ILE A 349 -23.92 -10.74 -12.36
CA ILE A 349 -24.35 -9.46 -11.79
C ILE A 349 -25.85 -9.23 -12.01
N ASP A 350 -26.60 -9.18 -10.92
CA ASP A 350 -28.05 -8.93 -10.90
C ASP A 350 -28.40 -7.43 -10.73
N ASP A 351 -27.55 -6.65 -10.06
CA ASP A 351 -27.74 -5.23 -9.76
C ASP A 351 -26.77 -4.35 -10.55
N ARG A 352 -27.17 -4.02 -11.80
CA ARG A 352 -26.35 -3.22 -12.72
C ARG A 352 -26.27 -1.73 -12.36
N GLU A 353 -27.09 -1.26 -11.43
CA GLU A 353 -26.99 0.11 -10.94
C GLU A 353 -25.85 0.26 -9.92
N ARG A 354 -25.66 -0.75 -9.10
CA ARG A 354 -24.60 -0.77 -8.09
C ARG A 354 -23.28 -1.36 -8.61
N PHE A 355 -23.34 -2.32 -9.52
CA PHE A 355 -22.17 -2.91 -10.17
C PHE A 355 -22.12 -2.49 -11.63
N ARG A 356 -21.15 -1.65 -11.97
CA ARG A 356 -20.82 -1.26 -13.34
C ARG A 356 -19.54 -1.95 -13.78
N GLY A 357 -19.44 -2.30 -15.04
CA GLY A 357 -18.29 -3.00 -15.61
C GLY A 357 -17.42 -2.11 -16.47
N ASN A 358 -16.11 -2.33 -16.39
CA ASN A 358 -15.17 -1.98 -17.45
C ASN A 358 -14.97 -3.24 -18.31
N LEU A 359 -15.27 -3.15 -19.61
CA LEU A 359 -14.98 -4.22 -20.54
C LEU A 359 -13.45 -4.38 -20.68
N VAL A 360 -12.94 -5.53 -20.32
CA VAL A 360 -11.51 -5.83 -20.46
C VAL A 360 -11.21 -6.10 -21.92
N PHE A 361 -10.30 -5.31 -22.49
CA PHE A 361 -9.77 -5.56 -23.83
C PHE A 361 -8.39 -6.23 -23.72
N ASN A 362 -8.25 -7.39 -24.34
CA ASN A 362 -7.00 -8.12 -24.39
C ASN A 362 -6.33 -7.91 -25.77
N PRO A 363 -5.20 -7.19 -25.84
CA PRO A 363 -4.55 -6.84 -27.11
C PRO A 363 -3.96 -8.06 -27.85
N ILE A 364 -3.69 -9.17 -27.15
CA ILE A 364 -3.16 -10.40 -27.75
C ILE A 364 -4.20 -11.04 -28.68
N TYR A 365 -5.48 -10.84 -28.37
CA TYR A 365 -6.63 -11.37 -29.10
C TYR A 365 -7.48 -10.23 -29.68
N SER A 366 -6.84 -9.16 -30.16
CA SER A 366 -7.52 -7.96 -30.66
C SER A 366 -8.47 -8.24 -31.83
N GLU A 367 -8.20 -9.28 -32.63
CA GLU A 367 -9.03 -9.71 -33.75
C GLU A 367 -10.41 -10.26 -33.34
N LEU A 368 -10.59 -10.61 -32.07
CA LEU A 368 -11.89 -11.04 -31.54
C LEU A 368 -12.84 -9.88 -31.29
N TYR A 369 -12.31 -8.66 -31.16
CA TYR A 369 -13.12 -7.47 -30.84
C TYR A 369 -13.51 -6.76 -32.12
N THR A 370 -14.80 -6.82 -32.47
CA THR A 370 -15.40 -6.04 -33.55
C THR A 370 -16.34 -4.98 -32.99
N GLU A 371 -16.71 -3.97 -33.79
CA GLU A 371 -17.65 -2.95 -33.35
C GLU A 371 -19.01 -3.57 -32.97
N GLU A 372 -19.47 -4.59 -33.71
CA GLU A 372 -20.71 -5.31 -33.42
C GLU A 372 -20.66 -6.03 -32.07
N LEU A 373 -19.50 -6.64 -31.72
CA LEU A 373 -19.32 -7.30 -30.43
C LEU A 373 -19.29 -6.27 -29.29
N LEU A 374 -18.63 -5.12 -29.50
CA LEU A 374 -18.61 -4.03 -28.53
C LEU A 374 -20.03 -3.48 -28.31
N ASP A 375 -20.80 -3.27 -29.38
CA ASP A 375 -22.21 -2.86 -29.29
C ASP A 375 -23.05 -3.87 -28.49
N GLU A 376 -22.84 -5.17 -28.67
CA GLU A 376 -23.52 -6.23 -27.92
C GLU A 376 -23.22 -6.12 -26.42
N PHE A 377 -21.96 -5.96 -26.00
CA PHE A 377 -21.59 -5.82 -24.60
C PHE A 377 -22.15 -4.54 -23.96
N PHE A 378 -21.99 -3.40 -24.63
CA PHE A 378 -22.40 -2.12 -24.07
C PHE A 378 -23.93 -1.91 -24.08
N LYS A 379 -24.65 -2.48 -25.05
CA LYS A 379 -26.12 -2.45 -25.11
C LYS A 379 -26.79 -3.10 -23.90
N GLY A 380 -26.13 -4.07 -23.28
CA GLY A 380 -26.60 -4.73 -22.06
C GLY A 380 -26.65 -3.80 -20.83
N GLY A 381 -25.95 -2.66 -20.86
CA GLY A 381 -25.96 -1.63 -19.81
C GLY A 381 -25.14 -1.98 -18.57
N TYR A 382 -24.47 -3.14 -18.53
CA TYR A 382 -23.54 -3.49 -17.47
C TYR A 382 -22.22 -2.72 -17.65
N TYR A 383 -21.63 -2.79 -18.85
CA TYR A 383 -20.39 -2.11 -19.16
C TYR A 383 -20.60 -0.63 -19.45
N CYS A 384 -19.68 0.22 -18.93
CA CYS A 384 -19.72 1.67 -19.09
C CYS A 384 -18.36 2.28 -19.53
N GLY A 385 -17.33 1.48 -19.66
CA GLY A 385 -15.98 1.87 -20.07
C GLY A 385 -15.12 0.66 -20.37
N PHE A 386 -13.82 0.91 -20.57
CA PHE A 386 -12.82 -0.12 -20.85
C PHE A 386 -11.79 -0.23 -19.75
N LYS A 387 -11.21 -1.42 -19.55
CA LYS A 387 -9.99 -1.65 -18.78
C LYS A 387 -8.89 -2.16 -19.69
N LEU A 388 -7.72 -1.58 -19.56
CA LEU A 388 -6.49 -1.96 -20.27
C LEU A 388 -5.35 -2.22 -19.30
N CYS A 389 -4.64 -3.33 -19.52
CA CYS A 389 -3.44 -3.70 -18.75
C CYS A 389 -2.27 -4.06 -19.69
N PRO A 390 -1.73 -3.09 -20.45
CA PRO A 390 -0.67 -3.33 -21.43
C PRO A 390 0.58 -3.96 -20.83
N GLU A 391 0.93 -3.57 -19.60
CA GLU A 391 2.10 -4.09 -18.87
C GLU A 391 2.04 -5.59 -18.65
N TYR A 392 0.91 -6.11 -18.16
CA TYR A 392 0.76 -7.53 -17.85
C TYR A 392 0.76 -8.41 -19.09
N LEU A 393 0.33 -7.84 -20.23
CA LEU A 393 0.22 -8.56 -21.51
C LEU A 393 1.40 -8.31 -22.44
N GLY A 394 2.32 -7.41 -22.08
CA GLY A 394 3.54 -7.13 -22.83
C GLY A 394 3.32 -6.46 -24.19
N VAL A 395 2.16 -5.86 -24.43
CA VAL A 395 1.82 -5.17 -25.69
C VAL A 395 1.80 -3.67 -25.44
N PRO A 396 2.79 -2.90 -25.99
CA PRO A 396 2.86 -1.45 -25.78
C PRO A 396 1.60 -0.74 -26.24
N ILE A 397 1.21 0.30 -25.48
CA ILE A 397 -0.04 1.03 -25.68
C ILE A 397 -0.15 1.74 -27.06
N GLU A 398 1.01 2.00 -27.71
CA GLU A 398 1.07 2.59 -29.05
C GLU A 398 0.76 1.57 -30.16
N ASN A 399 0.62 0.28 -29.84
CA ASN A 399 0.31 -0.73 -30.84
C ASN A 399 -1.07 -0.45 -31.48
N PRO A 400 -1.18 -0.45 -32.83
CA PRO A 400 -2.45 -0.19 -33.53
C PRO A 400 -3.62 -1.10 -33.16
N CYS A 401 -3.38 -2.25 -32.53
CA CYS A 401 -4.45 -3.15 -32.09
C CYS A 401 -5.43 -2.48 -31.10
N TYR A 402 -4.99 -1.44 -30.38
CA TYR A 402 -5.84 -0.66 -29.48
C TYR A 402 -6.73 0.37 -30.18
N ASN A 403 -6.56 0.66 -31.49
CA ASN A 403 -7.30 1.72 -32.17
C ASN A 403 -8.81 1.55 -32.06
N ILE A 404 -9.31 0.31 -32.11
CA ILE A 404 -10.73 0.02 -31.94
C ILE A 404 -11.27 0.54 -30.59
N VAL A 405 -10.47 0.43 -29.52
CA VAL A 405 -10.85 0.92 -28.17
C VAL A 405 -10.88 2.46 -28.18
N TRP A 406 -9.85 3.09 -28.75
CA TRP A 406 -9.78 4.57 -28.79
C TRP A 406 -10.94 5.17 -29.57
N GLU A 407 -11.20 4.65 -30.77
CA GLU A 407 -12.26 5.11 -31.67
C GLU A 407 -13.64 4.87 -31.05
N TYR A 408 -13.88 3.68 -30.49
CA TYR A 408 -15.15 3.32 -29.86
C TYR A 408 -15.42 4.18 -28.62
N ALA A 409 -14.44 4.28 -27.71
CA ALA A 409 -14.58 5.10 -26.51
C ALA A 409 -14.80 6.58 -26.84
N ASN A 410 -14.11 7.12 -27.85
CA ASN A 410 -14.30 8.50 -28.29
C ASN A 410 -15.67 8.73 -28.92
N LYS A 411 -16.19 7.77 -29.74
CA LYS A 411 -17.53 7.81 -30.33
C LYS A 411 -18.63 7.83 -29.27
N HIS A 412 -18.45 7.05 -28.22
CA HIS A 412 -19.46 6.82 -27.17
C HIS A 412 -19.19 7.60 -25.87
N HIS A 413 -18.23 8.52 -25.85
CA HIS A 413 -17.86 9.34 -24.69
C HIS A 413 -17.54 8.51 -23.43
N MET A 414 -16.92 7.36 -23.63
CA MET A 414 -16.60 6.43 -22.55
C MET A 414 -15.28 6.73 -21.89
N HIS A 415 -15.12 6.23 -20.68
CA HIS A 415 -13.81 6.22 -20.04
C HIS A 415 -13.03 4.94 -20.36
N ILE A 416 -11.71 5.06 -20.24
CA ILE A 416 -10.76 3.96 -20.37
C ILE A 416 -9.86 4.01 -19.14
N LEU A 417 -9.93 2.99 -18.30
CA LEU A 417 -9.08 2.83 -17.13
C LEU A 417 -7.84 2.01 -17.51
N PHE A 418 -6.68 2.57 -17.27
CA PHE A 418 -5.41 1.90 -17.52
C PHE A 418 -4.81 1.34 -16.22
N HIS A 419 -4.21 0.15 -16.30
CA HIS A 419 -3.09 -0.13 -15.41
C HIS A 419 -1.89 0.64 -15.97
N SER A 420 -1.37 1.61 -15.22
CA SER A 420 -0.23 2.42 -15.67
C SER A 420 0.87 2.42 -14.63
N TRP A 421 2.12 2.31 -15.08
CA TRP A 421 3.27 2.29 -14.20
C TRP A 421 4.49 2.91 -14.88
N GLU A 422 5.35 3.59 -14.10
CA GLU A 422 6.61 4.17 -14.59
C GLU A 422 7.53 3.09 -15.15
N GLY A 423 8.19 3.40 -16.30
CA GLY A 423 9.14 2.48 -16.92
C GLY A 423 8.54 1.29 -17.68
N HIS A 424 7.21 1.20 -17.79
CA HIS A 424 6.49 0.11 -18.44
C HIS A 424 5.81 0.49 -19.76
N CYS A 425 4.94 -0.40 -20.29
CA CYS A 425 4.31 -0.28 -21.60
C CYS A 425 3.15 0.74 -21.68
N ALA A 426 2.74 1.30 -20.55
CA ALA A 426 1.65 2.29 -20.44
C ALA A 426 1.97 3.31 -19.34
N THR A 427 2.98 4.14 -19.57
CA THR A 427 3.30 5.26 -18.68
C THR A 427 2.26 6.37 -18.81
N ALA A 428 2.14 7.23 -17.79
CA ALA A 428 1.25 8.39 -17.84
C ALA A 428 1.48 9.25 -19.11
N LYS A 429 2.74 9.45 -19.50
CA LYS A 429 3.12 10.20 -20.69
C LYS A 429 2.65 9.55 -22.01
N GLN A 430 2.77 8.22 -22.12
CA GLN A 430 2.30 7.50 -23.31
C GLN A 430 0.77 7.56 -23.43
N ILE A 431 0.05 7.37 -22.31
CA ILE A 431 -1.41 7.50 -22.25
C ILE A 431 -1.84 8.91 -22.69
N ALA A 432 -1.24 9.95 -22.13
CA ALA A 432 -1.56 11.34 -22.49
C ALA A 432 -1.29 11.66 -23.97
N ALA A 433 -0.22 11.10 -24.54
CA ALA A 433 0.10 11.27 -25.96
C ALA A 433 -0.98 10.69 -26.88
N ILE A 434 -1.70 9.66 -26.46
CA ILE A 434 -2.86 9.09 -27.19
C ILE A 434 -4.11 9.93 -26.91
N ALA A 435 -4.37 10.27 -25.64
CA ALA A 435 -5.58 10.94 -25.19
C ALA A 435 -5.91 12.24 -25.93
N LYS A 436 -4.90 13.04 -26.29
CA LYS A 436 -5.08 14.30 -27.05
C LYS A 436 -5.75 14.12 -28.40
N ASN A 437 -5.68 12.92 -29.00
CA ASN A 437 -6.26 12.63 -30.31
C ASN A 437 -7.73 12.18 -30.20
N TYR A 438 -8.21 11.88 -28.99
CA TYR A 438 -9.55 11.35 -28.72
C TYR A 438 -10.26 12.17 -27.62
N PRO A 439 -10.61 13.43 -27.90
CA PRO A 439 -11.02 14.42 -26.89
C PRO A 439 -12.36 14.11 -26.21
N ASN A 440 -13.20 13.26 -26.80
CA ASN A 440 -14.48 12.88 -26.22
C ASN A 440 -14.38 11.68 -25.26
N ALA A 441 -13.30 10.87 -25.34
CA ALA A 441 -13.04 9.81 -24.39
C ALA A 441 -12.34 10.36 -23.14
N THR A 442 -12.59 9.75 -21.99
CA THR A 442 -11.89 10.07 -20.74
C THR A 442 -10.81 9.03 -20.47
N PHE A 443 -9.58 9.44 -20.32
CA PHE A 443 -8.43 8.56 -20.08
C PHE A 443 -8.10 8.60 -18.58
N ILE A 444 -8.45 7.52 -17.85
CA ILE A 444 -8.15 7.40 -16.41
C ILE A 444 -6.78 6.74 -16.27
N ILE A 445 -5.80 7.54 -15.87
CA ILE A 445 -4.43 7.09 -15.58
C ILE A 445 -4.47 6.36 -14.24
N GLY A 446 -4.58 5.03 -14.29
CA GLY A 446 -4.63 4.18 -13.11
C GLY A 446 -3.38 4.34 -12.26
N HIS A 447 -3.51 4.27 -10.94
CA HIS A 447 -2.43 4.46 -9.98
C HIS A 447 -1.68 5.80 -10.15
N THR A 448 -2.28 6.76 -10.87
CA THR A 448 -1.66 8.05 -11.21
C THR A 448 -0.22 7.91 -11.77
N GLY A 449 -0.03 6.90 -12.63
CA GLY A 449 1.26 6.61 -13.26
C GLY A 449 2.21 5.70 -12.46
N GLY A 450 1.78 5.17 -11.31
CA GLY A 450 2.57 4.26 -10.47
C GLY A 450 3.54 4.98 -9.54
N GLY A 451 4.82 4.63 -9.53
CA GLY A 451 5.83 5.13 -8.60
C GLY A 451 6.07 6.66 -8.61
N THR A 452 7.21 7.08 -8.08
CA THR A 452 7.52 8.51 -7.89
C THR A 452 7.63 9.28 -9.20
N GLU A 453 8.31 8.73 -10.21
CA GLU A 453 8.46 9.39 -11.51
C GLU A 453 7.14 9.41 -12.28
N GLY A 454 6.35 8.34 -12.23
CA GLY A 454 5.02 8.29 -12.85
C GLY A 454 4.07 9.33 -12.25
N ARG A 455 4.14 9.55 -10.93
CA ARG A 455 3.41 10.61 -10.25
C ARG A 455 3.86 11.99 -10.74
N ARG A 456 5.17 12.23 -10.87
CA ARG A 456 5.72 13.51 -11.40
C ARG A 456 5.36 13.75 -12.86
N GLU A 457 5.27 12.69 -13.67
CA GLU A 457 4.73 12.78 -15.04
C GLU A 457 3.26 13.20 -15.03
N SER A 458 2.45 12.58 -14.18
CA SER A 458 1.01 12.88 -14.04
C SER A 458 0.78 14.34 -13.60
N GLU A 459 1.58 14.85 -12.67
CA GLU A 459 1.55 16.26 -12.25
C GLU A 459 1.82 17.23 -13.42
N LYS A 460 2.76 16.91 -14.32
CA LYS A 460 3.05 17.71 -15.51
C LYS A 460 1.91 17.65 -16.53
N ILE A 461 1.33 16.46 -16.75
CA ILE A 461 0.19 16.23 -17.63
C ILE A 461 -1.03 17.03 -17.15
N ALA A 462 -1.26 17.05 -15.84
CA ALA A 462 -2.39 17.77 -15.26
C ALA A 462 -2.37 19.27 -15.53
N GLN A 463 -1.20 19.87 -15.70
CA GLN A 463 -1.02 21.31 -15.93
C GLN A 463 -1.16 21.72 -17.40
N ASP A 464 -1.14 20.77 -18.33
CA ASP A 464 -1.24 21.05 -19.76
C ASP A 464 -2.69 20.91 -20.26
N PRO A 465 -3.33 22.00 -20.76
CA PRO A 465 -4.72 21.97 -21.21
C PRO A 465 -5.01 20.98 -22.34
N GLN A 466 -4.00 20.60 -23.14
CA GLN A 466 -4.19 19.63 -24.23
C GLN A 466 -4.58 18.24 -23.72
N TYR A 467 -4.32 17.96 -22.43
CA TYR A 467 -4.63 16.69 -21.76
C TYR A 467 -5.81 16.82 -20.78
N SER A 468 -6.74 17.73 -21.07
CA SER A 468 -7.91 17.99 -20.20
C SER A 468 -8.82 16.77 -20.00
N ASN A 469 -8.78 15.78 -20.90
CA ASN A 469 -9.51 14.52 -20.82
C ASN A 469 -8.74 13.40 -20.11
N CYS A 470 -7.54 13.67 -19.58
CA CYS A 470 -6.85 12.77 -18.66
C CYS A 470 -7.35 13.00 -17.23
N VAL A 471 -7.67 11.94 -16.53
CA VAL A 471 -8.12 11.89 -15.13
C VAL A 471 -7.16 10.97 -14.38
N PHE A 472 -6.98 11.20 -13.09
CA PHE A 472 -5.99 10.51 -12.27
C PHE A 472 -6.70 9.65 -11.22
N GLU A 473 -6.29 8.42 -11.09
CA GLU A 473 -6.93 7.50 -10.16
C GLU A 473 -6.10 7.40 -8.87
N PHE A 474 -6.80 7.36 -7.72
CA PHE A 474 -6.18 7.53 -6.40
C PHE A 474 -5.43 6.29 -5.90
N CYS A 475 -5.96 5.08 -6.11
CA CYS A 475 -5.43 3.86 -5.47
C CYS A 475 -4.05 3.44 -5.98
N GLY A 476 -3.35 2.62 -5.19
CA GLY A 476 -2.13 1.94 -5.62
C GLY A 476 -0.94 2.85 -5.94
N THR A 477 -1.01 4.13 -5.60
CA THR A 477 0.05 5.11 -5.90
C THR A 477 1.14 5.05 -4.83
N PHE A 478 2.06 4.12 -4.95
CA PHE A 478 3.11 3.88 -3.98
C PHE A 478 4.34 4.74 -4.29
N THR A 479 4.35 5.94 -3.70
CA THR A 479 5.46 6.88 -3.82
C THR A 479 6.21 6.99 -2.50
N THR A 480 7.52 7.20 -2.55
CA THR A 480 8.34 7.37 -1.35
C THR A 480 8.37 8.80 -0.84
N ASP A 481 8.42 9.80 -1.75
CA ASP A 481 8.64 11.21 -1.37
C ASP A 481 7.55 12.17 -1.88
N VAL A 482 6.45 11.65 -2.43
CA VAL A 482 5.36 12.45 -2.98
C VAL A 482 4.02 12.04 -2.36
N CYS A 483 3.49 12.86 -1.48
CA CYS A 483 2.14 12.66 -0.95
C CYS A 483 1.09 13.39 -1.81
N TRP A 484 -0.19 13.02 -1.63
CA TRP A 484 -1.28 13.62 -2.40
C TRP A 484 -1.46 15.11 -2.12
N GLU A 485 -1.23 15.57 -0.89
CA GLU A 485 -1.27 16.98 -0.52
C GLU A 485 -0.28 17.82 -1.34
N ASP A 486 0.88 17.25 -1.71
CA ASP A 486 1.84 17.90 -2.60
C ASP A 486 1.38 17.86 -4.04
N SER A 487 0.83 16.74 -4.51
CA SER A 487 0.33 16.59 -5.89
C SER A 487 -0.86 17.49 -6.18
N PHE A 488 -1.72 17.81 -5.20
CA PHE A 488 -2.83 18.75 -5.38
C PHE A 488 -2.41 20.21 -5.65
N LYS A 489 -1.13 20.53 -5.53
CA LYS A 489 -0.57 21.81 -6.02
C LYS A 489 -0.51 21.87 -7.56
N TYR A 490 -0.58 20.74 -8.22
CA TYR A 490 -0.42 20.55 -9.66
C TYR A 490 -1.62 19.88 -10.31
N ILE A 491 -2.28 18.98 -9.62
CA ILE A 491 -3.45 18.22 -10.08
C ILE A 491 -4.70 18.81 -9.44
N ASP A 492 -5.64 19.27 -10.26
CA ASP A 492 -6.96 19.70 -9.78
C ASP A 492 -7.72 18.49 -9.22
N TYR A 493 -8.19 18.58 -7.97
CA TYR A 493 -8.96 17.53 -7.30
C TYR A 493 -10.20 17.08 -8.08
N LYS A 494 -10.75 17.94 -8.95
CA LYS A 494 -11.87 17.61 -9.86
C LYS A 494 -11.48 16.64 -10.98
N ARG A 495 -10.21 16.35 -11.12
CA ARG A 495 -9.65 15.39 -12.08
C ARG A 495 -9.09 14.15 -11.36
N VAL A 496 -9.45 13.94 -10.09
CA VAL A 496 -9.05 12.75 -9.34
C VAL A 496 -10.29 11.92 -9.04
N VAL A 497 -10.22 10.60 -9.30
CA VAL A 497 -11.28 9.64 -8.98
C VAL A 497 -10.79 8.66 -7.92
N TYR A 498 -11.68 8.23 -7.05
CA TYR A 498 -11.40 7.21 -6.05
C TYR A 498 -11.45 5.82 -6.69
N GLY A 499 -10.55 4.96 -6.25
CA GLY A 499 -10.51 3.54 -6.54
C GLY A 499 -9.85 2.80 -5.38
N THR A 500 -10.05 1.50 -5.26
CA THR A 500 -9.41 0.68 -4.24
C THR A 500 -8.51 -0.40 -4.78
N ASP A 501 -8.72 -0.82 -6.02
CA ASP A 501 -8.09 -2.02 -6.58
C ASP A 501 -8.54 -3.32 -5.85
N THR A 502 -9.70 -3.26 -5.13
CA THR A 502 -10.27 -4.48 -4.52
C THR A 502 -10.72 -5.43 -5.64
N VAL A 503 -10.57 -6.70 -5.52
CA VAL A 503 -10.31 -7.61 -4.39
C VAL A 503 -8.82 -7.79 -4.04
N VAL A 504 -7.91 -7.10 -4.71
CA VAL A 504 -6.46 -7.19 -4.41
C VAL A 504 -6.16 -6.43 -3.14
N HIS A 505 -6.63 -5.18 -3.07
CA HIS A 505 -6.36 -4.30 -1.94
C HIS A 505 -7.53 -4.27 -0.94
N GLU A 506 -7.19 -3.98 0.30
CA GLU A 506 -8.11 -3.77 1.40
C GLU A 506 -8.80 -2.40 1.28
N ILE A 507 -10.14 -2.38 1.23
CA ILE A 507 -10.92 -1.14 1.11
C ILE A 507 -10.62 -0.17 2.25
N ALA A 508 -10.54 -0.67 3.49
CA ALA A 508 -10.23 0.16 4.65
C ALA A 508 -8.85 0.82 4.54
N TRP A 509 -7.88 0.15 3.93
CA TRP A 509 -6.54 0.69 3.72
C TRP A 509 -6.55 1.89 2.77
N GLU A 510 -7.23 1.76 1.61
CA GLU A 510 -7.33 2.84 0.62
C GLU A 510 -8.23 4.00 1.11
N LEU A 511 -9.35 3.71 1.77
CA LEU A 511 -10.15 4.74 2.45
C LEU A 511 -9.32 5.46 3.52
N GLY A 512 -8.56 4.71 4.31
CA GLY A 512 -7.67 5.28 5.33
C GLY A 512 -6.67 6.26 4.76
N ARG A 513 -6.09 5.96 3.59
CA ARG A 513 -5.21 6.88 2.86
C ARG A 513 -5.90 8.17 2.47
N LEU A 514 -7.05 8.06 1.79
CA LEU A 514 -7.78 9.23 1.29
C LEU A 514 -8.34 10.09 2.42
N LEU A 515 -9.04 9.47 3.36
CA LEU A 515 -9.77 10.19 4.40
C LEU A 515 -8.86 10.80 5.48
N SER A 516 -7.60 10.39 5.53
CA SER A 516 -6.61 10.97 6.44
C SER A 516 -5.75 12.07 5.80
N LEU A 517 -5.99 12.45 4.56
CA LEU A 517 -5.29 13.57 3.93
C LEU A 517 -5.68 14.92 4.58
N ASP A 518 -4.73 15.85 4.60
CA ASP A 518 -4.97 17.23 5.06
C ASP A 518 -5.46 18.10 3.89
N ILE A 519 -6.72 17.85 3.49
CA ILE A 519 -7.39 18.52 2.38
C ILE A 519 -8.84 18.89 2.79
N PRO A 520 -9.49 19.88 2.13
CA PRO A 520 -10.88 20.23 2.39
C PRO A 520 -11.85 19.06 2.19
N GLU A 521 -12.87 18.93 3.02
CA GLU A 521 -13.90 17.89 2.91
C GLU A 521 -14.59 17.87 1.55
N GLU A 522 -14.83 19.04 0.95
CA GLU A 522 -15.41 19.16 -0.38
C GLU A 522 -14.55 18.50 -1.47
N TRP A 523 -13.21 18.46 -1.30
CA TRP A 523 -12.34 17.75 -2.24
C TRP A 523 -12.49 16.24 -2.06
N ILE A 524 -12.62 15.78 -0.82
CA ILE A 524 -12.86 14.36 -0.51
C ILE A 524 -14.18 13.91 -1.15
N GLU A 525 -15.26 14.70 -1.03
CA GLU A 525 -16.57 14.41 -1.66
C GLU A 525 -16.48 14.27 -3.18
N GLU A 526 -15.78 15.21 -3.82
CA GLU A 526 -15.59 15.17 -5.27
C GLU A 526 -14.80 13.93 -5.71
N ILE A 527 -13.73 13.59 -4.97
CA ILE A 527 -12.87 12.44 -5.27
C ILE A 527 -13.60 11.12 -5.01
N LEU A 528 -14.33 11.00 -3.90
CA LEU A 528 -15.04 9.77 -3.52
C LEU A 528 -16.06 9.31 -4.58
N GLY A 529 -16.80 10.25 -5.21
CA GLY A 529 -17.84 9.82 -6.14
C GLY A 529 -18.22 10.81 -7.21
N ASN A 530 -18.33 12.10 -6.90
CA ASN A 530 -18.89 13.10 -7.82
C ASN A 530 -18.11 13.20 -9.14
N ASN A 531 -16.77 13.10 -9.09
CA ASN A 531 -15.95 13.16 -10.29
C ASN A 531 -16.20 11.94 -11.21
N MET A 532 -16.26 10.74 -10.64
CA MET A 532 -16.56 9.55 -11.43
C MET A 532 -17.99 9.55 -11.95
N GLN A 533 -18.98 10.03 -11.17
CA GLN A 533 -20.36 10.15 -11.64
C GLN A 533 -20.45 11.07 -12.86
N LYS A 534 -19.76 12.21 -12.87
CA LYS A 534 -19.70 13.13 -14.03
C LYS A 534 -19.11 12.47 -15.29
N ILE A 535 -18.20 11.49 -15.10
CA ILE A 535 -17.63 10.70 -16.21
C ILE A 535 -18.66 9.71 -16.73
N LEU A 536 -19.32 8.98 -15.82
CA LEU A 536 -20.37 8.01 -16.18
C LEU A 536 -21.55 8.66 -16.89
N ASP A 537 -21.96 9.87 -16.47
CA ASP A 537 -23.09 10.63 -17.06
C ASP A 537 -22.83 11.08 -18.51
N LYS A 538 -21.57 11.14 -18.96
CA LYS A 538 -21.23 11.47 -20.34
C LYS A 538 -21.35 10.28 -21.28
N THR A 539 -21.33 9.05 -20.75
CA THR A 539 -21.33 7.82 -21.55
C THR A 539 -22.60 7.69 -22.36
N VAL A 540 -22.46 7.49 -23.67
CA VAL A 540 -23.57 7.25 -24.59
C VAL A 540 -23.55 5.80 -25.02
N LEU A 541 -24.43 4.98 -24.44
CA LEU A 541 -24.53 3.57 -24.79
C LEU A 541 -25.09 3.38 -26.21
N PRO A 542 -24.66 2.32 -26.97
CA PRO A 542 -25.23 1.99 -28.27
C PRO A 542 -26.71 1.61 -28.12
N VAL A 543 -27.52 1.94 -29.14
CA VAL A 543 -28.99 1.73 -29.17
C VAL A 543 -29.32 0.31 -29.61
#